data_a50f0c6e409d80ef0c13aafdfc723465
#
_entry.id   a50f0c6e409d80ef0c13aafdfc723465
#
_cell.length_a   1.000
_cell.length_b   1.000
_cell.length_c   1.000
_cell.angle_alpha   90.00
_cell.angle_beta   90.00
_cell.angle_gamma   90.00
#
_symmetry.space_group_name_H-M   'P 1'
#
loop_
_entity.id
_entity.type
_entity.pdbx_description
1 polymer ?
#
loop_
_entity_poly.entity_id
_entity_poly.type
_entity_poly.pdbx_seq_one_letter_code
_entity_poly.pdbx_strand_id
1 'polypeptide(L)'
;TSFAKGVTSGYQPLGGVIVGQKVRAALEADPDFILRHGYTYSGHPAACVAALANIDIIEREGLLDAVVTMGARLESGLRSLEADGAFAHLRGEVAIFGAAMRPDQNAMAVRDRMLELGVVTRAIGTETVTFCPPFVTTDAQVDRIIDALAMALSA
;
A
#
# COMPACT_ATOMS: atom_id res chain seq x y z
N THR A 1 -1.17 -2.01 18.69
CA THR A 1 -1.04 -1.93 17.23
C THR A 1 -2.13 -2.75 16.57
N SER A 2 -2.88 -2.17 15.64
CA SER A 2 -3.84 -2.91 14.81
C SER A 2 -3.21 -3.25 13.45
N PHE A 3 -3.61 -4.38 12.88
CA PHE A 3 -3.19 -4.81 11.55
C PHE A 3 -4.36 -5.41 10.78
N ALA A 4 -4.31 -5.33 9.46
CA ALA A 4 -5.30 -5.89 8.54
C ALA A 4 -4.77 -5.92 7.10
N LYS A 5 -5.66 -6.12 6.12
CA LYS A 5 -5.41 -5.97 4.67
C LYS A 5 -4.22 -6.79 4.18
N GLY A 6 -3.05 -6.17 4.02
CA GLY A 6 -1.83 -6.80 3.50
C GLY A 6 -1.32 -7.99 4.31
N VAL A 7 -1.79 -8.20 5.56
CA VAL A 7 -1.34 -9.32 6.40
C VAL A 7 -1.55 -10.69 5.74
N THR A 8 -2.56 -10.82 4.89
CA THR A 8 -2.86 -12.04 4.13
C THR A 8 -2.68 -11.86 2.62
N SER A 9 -2.11 -10.74 2.18
CA SER A 9 -2.00 -10.39 0.75
C SER A 9 -3.33 -10.50 -0.03
N GLY A 10 -4.47 -10.28 0.66
CA GLY A 10 -5.81 -10.36 0.07
C GLY A 10 -6.39 -11.76 -0.09
N TYR A 11 -5.67 -12.81 0.25
CA TYR A 11 -6.16 -14.20 0.11
C TYR A 11 -7.27 -14.55 1.09
N GLN A 12 -7.23 -14.00 2.30
CA GLN A 12 -8.25 -14.23 3.33
C GLN A 12 -8.56 -12.94 4.10
N PRO A 13 -9.81 -12.71 4.50
CA PRO A 13 -10.15 -11.59 5.37
C PRO A 13 -9.58 -11.84 6.78
N LEU A 14 -8.63 -11.04 7.21
CA LEU A 14 -8.03 -11.09 8.54
C LEU A 14 -7.69 -9.69 9.02
N GLY A 15 -7.94 -9.47 10.29
CA GLY A 15 -7.44 -8.32 11.03
C GLY A 15 -7.23 -8.69 12.48
N GLY A 16 -6.39 -7.93 13.16
CA GLY A 16 -6.10 -8.21 14.57
C GLY A 16 -5.53 -6.99 15.28
N VAL A 17 -5.36 -7.18 16.59
CA VAL A 17 -4.75 -6.19 17.48
C VAL A 17 -3.65 -6.85 18.28
N ILE A 18 -2.47 -6.27 18.23
CA ILE A 18 -1.36 -6.63 19.13
C ILE A 18 -1.48 -5.75 20.37
N VAL A 19 -1.75 -6.38 21.50
CA VAL A 19 -1.89 -5.71 22.79
C VAL A 19 -0.51 -5.47 23.40
N GLY A 20 -0.18 -4.22 23.65
CA GLY A 20 1.09 -3.85 24.28
C GLY A 20 1.16 -4.26 25.75
N GLN A 21 2.38 -4.44 26.27
CA GLN A 21 2.65 -4.95 27.63
C GLN A 21 1.89 -4.18 28.73
N LYS A 22 1.79 -2.86 28.62
CA LYS A 22 1.10 -2.02 29.62
C LYS A 22 -0.41 -2.38 29.72
N VAL A 23 -1.07 -2.59 28.58
CA VAL A 23 -2.49 -2.96 28.53
C VAL A 23 -2.66 -4.42 28.96
N ARG A 24 -1.78 -5.31 28.48
CA ARG A 24 -1.77 -6.71 28.86
C ARG A 24 -1.64 -6.89 30.39
N ALA A 25 -0.68 -6.21 31.01
CA ALA A 25 -0.49 -6.26 32.45
C ALA A 25 -1.73 -5.82 33.25
N ALA A 26 -2.46 -4.82 32.77
CA ALA A 26 -3.71 -4.39 33.39
C ALA A 26 -4.83 -5.41 33.25
N LEU A 27 -4.91 -6.12 32.13
CA LEU A 27 -5.89 -7.20 31.92
C LEU A 27 -5.58 -8.46 32.75
N GLU A 28 -4.28 -8.75 32.97
CA GLU A 28 -3.80 -9.91 33.72
C GLU A 28 -3.71 -9.68 35.24
N ALA A 29 -3.91 -8.42 35.70
CA ALA A 29 -3.84 -8.09 37.13
C ALA A 29 -4.97 -8.74 37.96
N ASP A 30 -6.10 -9.00 37.35
CA ASP A 30 -7.22 -9.71 37.93
C ASP A 30 -7.29 -11.12 37.32
N PRO A 31 -6.96 -12.20 38.09
CA PRO A 31 -6.95 -13.56 37.57
C PRO A 31 -8.36 -14.08 37.20
N ASP A 32 -9.41 -13.44 37.69
CA ASP A 32 -10.79 -13.80 37.37
C ASP A 32 -11.36 -12.99 36.19
N PHE A 33 -10.59 -12.04 35.66
CA PHE A 33 -11.01 -11.21 34.53
C PHE A 33 -11.06 -12.03 33.24
N ILE A 34 -12.19 -12.01 32.57
CA ILE A 34 -12.37 -12.61 31.24
C ILE A 34 -12.63 -11.52 30.23
N LEU A 35 -11.74 -11.35 29.27
CA LEU A 35 -11.95 -10.46 28.13
C LEU A 35 -13.04 -11.03 27.22
N ARG A 36 -14.28 -10.58 27.41
CA ARG A 36 -15.44 -11.02 26.62
C ARG A 36 -15.54 -10.25 25.30
N HIS A 37 -14.48 -10.33 24.51
CA HIS A 37 -14.41 -9.69 23.20
C HIS A 37 -13.88 -10.66 22.15
N GLY A 38 -14.65 -10.84 21.07
CA GLY A 38 -14.28 -11.69 19.95
C GLY A 38 -15.46 -11.82 18.98
N TYR A 39 -15.14 -12.14 17.75
CA TYR A 39 -16.13 -12.44 16.72
C TYR A 39 -16.25 -13.96 16.56
N THR A 40 -17.37 -14.44 16.02
CA THR A 40 -17.63 -15.88 15.82
C THR A 40 -16.50 -16.56 15.03
N TYR A 41 -15.93 -15.86 14.03
CA TYR A 41 -14.82 -16.37 13.22
C TYR A 41 -13.43 -15.91 13.67
N SER A 42 -13.27 -15.38 14.89
CA SER A 42 -11.95 -15.08 15.44
C SER A 42 -11.08 -16.33 15.51
N GLY A 43 -9.82 -16.20 15.08
CA GLY A 43 -8.87 -17.32 15.04
C GLY A 43 -9.15 -18.33 13.93
N HIS A 44 -9.87 -17.93 12.85
CA HIS A 44 -10.15 -18.82 11.72
C HIS A 44 -8.85 -19.45 11.17
N PRO A 45 -8.70 -20.80 11.20
CA PRO A 45 -7.42 -21.43 10.91
C PRO A 45 -6.86 -21.11 9.52
N ALA A 46 -7.69 -21.15 8.47
CA ALA A 46 -7.23 -20.87 7.12
C ALA A 46 -6.76 -19.40 6.97
N ALA A 47 -7.43 -18.44 7.62
CA ALA A 47 -7.01 -17.05 7.58
C ALA A 47 -5.68 -16.83 8.33
N CYS A 48 -5.51 -17.50 9.48
CA CYS A 48 -4.26 -17.44 10.24
C CYS A 48 -3.09 -18.08 9.47
N VAL A 49 -3.29 -19.23 8.84
CA VAL A 49 -2.26 -19.89 8.02
C VAL A 49 -1.88 -19.05 6.80
N ALA A 50 -2.85 -18.43 6.14
CA ALA A 50 -2.58 -17.52 5.03
C ALA A 50 -1.73 -16.31 5.48
N ALA A 51 -2.00 -15.74 6.65
CA ALA A 51 -1.20 -14.66 7.22
C ALA A 51 0.23 -15.11 7.55
N LEU A 52 0.39 -16.27 8.19
CA LEU A 52 1.71 -16.82 8.54
C LEU A 52 2.53 -17.10 7.28
N ALA A 53 1.93 -17.72 6.25
CA ALA A 53 2.60 -17.98 4.98
C ALA A 53 3.03 -16.68 4.28
N ASN A 54 2.18 -15.63 4.30
CA ASN A 54 2.52 -14.34 3.72
C ASN A 54 3.66 -13.65 4.45
N ILE A 55 3.68 -13.70 5.79
CA ILE A 55 4.78 -13.14 6.61
C ILE A 55 6.08 -13.90 6.32
N ASP A 56 6.04 -15.23 6.28
CA ASP A 56 7.20 -16.06 5.94
C ASP A 56 7.79 -15.72 4.55
N ILE A 57 6.93 -15.49 3.55
CA ILE A 57 7.37 -15.06 2.21
C ILE A 57 8.06 -13.70 2.28
N ILE A 58 7.47 -12.72 2.97
CA ILE A 58 8.03 -11.37 3.12
C ILE A 58 9.43 -11.43 3.74
N GLU A 59 9.60 -12.24 4.80
CA GLU A 59 10.87 -12.39 5.50
C GLU A 59 11.90 -13.16 4.65
N ARG A 60 11.52 -14.33 4.15
CA ARG A 60 12.40 -15.24 3.38
C ARG A 60 12.90 -14.62 2.08
N GLU A 61 12.06 -13.85 1.41
CA GLU A 61 12.39 -13.22 0.13
C GLU A 61 12.96 -11.81 0.28
N GLY A 62 13.13 -11.31 1.51
CA GLY A 62 13.70 -9.99 1.78
C GLY A 62 12.88 -8.84 1.19
N LEU A 63 11.55 -8.99 1.14
CA LEU A 63 10.69 -8.05 0.42
C LEU A 63 10.64 -6.65 1.04
N LEU A 64 11.02 -6.48 2.32
CA LEU A 64 11.12 -5.16 2.93
C LEU A 64 12.29 -4.34 2.35
N ASP A 65 13.41 -4.98 2.06
CA ASP A 65 14.55 -4.32 1.41
C ASP A 65 14.28 -4.12 -0.09
N ALA A 66 13.63 -5.10 -0.72
CA ALA A 66 13.23 -5.02 -2.13
C ALA A 66 12.28 -3.83 -2.38
N VAL A 67 11.29 -3.61 -1.50
CA VAL A 67 10.34 -2.49 -1.66
C VAL A 67 11.00 -1.12 -1.48
N VAL A 68 12.04 -1.00 -0.65
CA VAL A 68 12.82 0.24 -0.51
C VAL A 68 13.56 0.55 -1.81
N THR A 69 14.20 -0.45 -2.41
CA THR A 69 14.93 -0.29 -3.69
C THR A 69 13.98 0.04 -4.84
N MET A 70 12.89 -0.71 -4.98
CA MET A 70 11.85 -0.47 -5.98
C MET A 70 11.22 0.92 -5.81
N GLY A 71 10.93 1.30 -4.56
CA GLY A 71 10.34 2.60 -4.25
C GLY A 71 11.25 3.77 -4.58
N ALA A 72 12.56 3.63 -4.37
CA ALA A 72 13.52 4.67 -4.76
C ALA A 72 13.52 4.90 -6.29
N ARG A 73 13.40 3.82 -7.09
CA ARG A 73 13.24 3.92 -8.54
C ARG A 73 11.94 4.64 -8.91
N LEU A 74 10.83 4.26 -8.29
CA LEU A 74 9.53 4.89 -8.53
C LEU A 74 9.57 6.37 -8.15
N GLU A 75 10.13 6.71 -6.99
CA GLU A 75 10.27 8.11 -6.56
C GLU A 75 11.09 8.91 -7.55
N SER A 76 12.23 8.39 -8.00
CA SER A 76 13.10 9.07 -8.97
C SER A 76 12.34 9.42 -10.26
N GLY A 77 11.59 8.48 -10.83
CA GLY A 77 10.80 8.72 -12.04
C GLY A 77 9.66 9.73 -11.80
N LEU A 78 8.95 9.62 -10.69
CA LEU A 78 7.89 10.56 -10.35
C LEU A 78 8.43 11.97 -10.07
N ARG A 79 9.59 12.09 -9.41
CA ARG A 79 10.27 13.39 -9.20
C ARG A 79 10.72 14.04 -10.51
N SER A 80 11.17 13.24 -11.48
CA SER A 80 11.48 13.77 -12.82
C SER A 80 10.26 14.39 -13.48
N LEU A 81 9.11 13.70 -13.45
CA LEU A 81 7.86 14.24 -13.99
C LEU A 81 7.37 15.49 -13.23
N GLU A 82 7.55 15.54 -11.91
CA GLU A 82 7.27 16.74 -11.12
C GLU A 82 8.15 17.92 -11.56
N ALA A 83 9.45 17.69 -11.72
CA ALA A 83 10.42 18.72 -12.14
C ALA A 83 10.11 19.24 -13.55
N ASP A 84 9.60 18.40 -14.44
CA ASP A 84 9.13 18.78 -15.77
C ASP A 84 7.76 19.50 -15.74
N GLY A 85 7.17 19.67 -14.57
CA GLY A 85 5.87 20.34 -14.40
C GLY A 85 4.68 19.52 -14.86
N ALA A 86 4.82 18.20 -15.00
CA ALA A 86 3.74 17.32 -15.45
C ALA A 86 2.54 17.31 -14.47
N PHE A 87 2.80 17.44 -13.18
CA PHE A 87 1.80 17.63 -12.11
C PHE A 87 2.34 18.62 -11.05
N ALA A 88 1.53 18.99 -10.06
CA ALA A 88 1.86 20.09 -9.16
C ALA A 88 2.87 19.70 -8.06
N HIS A 89 2.69 18.55 -7.41
CA HIS A 89 3.52 18.17 -6.26
C HIS A 89 3.48 16.66 -5.99
N LEU A 90 4.65 16.08 -5.65
CA LEU A 90 4.80 14.70 -5.18
C LEU A 90 4.95 14.65 -3.67
N ARG A 91 4.19 13.78 -3.01
CA ARG A 91 4.33 13.47 -1.58
C ARG A 91 4.31 11.96 -1.38
N GLY A 92 4.98 11.50 -0.35
CA GLY A 92 5.05 10.08 0.00
C GLY A 92 6.47 9.66 0.31
N GLU A 93 6.62 8.40 0.64
CA GLU A 93 7.92 7.78 0.95
C GLU A 93 7.89 6.29 0.69
N VAL A 94 9.06 5.68 0.60
CA VAL A 94 9.29 4.27 0.31
C VAL A 94 8.61 3.86 -1.00
N ALA A 95 7.39 3.33 -0.96
CA ALA A 95 6.65 2.87 -2.15
C ALA A 95 5.20 3.38 -2.18
N ILE A 96 4.86 4.34 -1.34
CA ILE A 96 3.52 4.94 -1.29
C ILE A 96 3.65 6.41 -1.64
N PHE A 97 3.16 6.78 -2.84
CA PHE A 97 3.25 8.15 -3.34
C PHE A 97 1.88 8.68 -3.78
N GLY A 98 1.75 10.00 -3.71
CA GLY A 98 0.62 10.74 -4.23
C GLY A 98 1.10 11.90 -5.08
N ALA A 99 0.75 11.90 -6.37
CA ALA A 99 0.95 13.00 -7.28
C ALA A 99 -0.26 13.93 -7.23
N ALA A 100 -0.09 15.12 -6.69
CA ALA A 100 -1.12 16.15 -6.68
C ALA A 100 -1.24 16.78 -8.08
N MET A 101 -2.44 16.82 -8.61
CA MET A 101 -2.73 17.39 -9.91
C MET A 101 -2.69 18.91 -9.88
N ARG A 102 -2.37 19.54 -11.01
CA ARG A 102 -2.53 20.97 -11.20
C ARG A 102 -4.01 21.35 -11.27
N PRO A 103 -4.38 22.64 -11.08
CA PRO A 103 -5.78 23.07 -11.11
C PRO A 103 -6.51 22.80 -12.44
N ASP A 104 -5.77 22.68 -13.53
CA ASP A 104 -6.26 22.40 -14.89
C ASP A 104 -6.39 20.88 -15.18
N GLN A 105 -5.97 20.03 -14.26
CA GLN A 105 -5.97 18.57 -14.39
C GLN A 105 -7.04 17.92 -13.51
N ASN A 106 -7.43 16.69 -13.85
CA ASN A 106 -8.39 15.90 -13.08
C ASN A 106 -7.82 14.49 -12.82
N ALA A 107 -7.55 14.17 -11.55
CA ALA A 107 -6.97 12.91 -11.16
C ALA A 107 -7.82 11.68 -11.57
N MET A 108 -9.14 11.82 -11.66
CA MET A 108 -9.99 10.72 -12.10
C MET A 108 -9.80 10.44 -13.60
N ALA A 109 -9.70 11.50 -14.41
CA ALA A 109 -9.44 11.36 -15.85
C ALA A 109 -8.04 10.77 -16.10
N VAL A 110 -7.03 11.22 -15.35
CA VAL A 110 -5.67 10.66 -15.42
C VAL A 110 -5.66 9.19 -15.03
N ARG A 111 -6.34 8.81 -13.94
CA ARG A 111 -6.48 7.41 -13.52
C ARG A 111 -7.14 6.56 -14.62
N ASP A 112 -8.22 7.05 -15.25
CA ASP A 112 -8.93 6.31 -16.28
C ASP A 112 -8.05 6.12 -17.52
N ARG A 113 -7.29 7.14 -17.88
CA ARG A 113 -6.32 7.04 -18.98
C ARG A 113 -5.17 6.07 -18.66
N MET A 114 -4.66 6.08 -17.41
CA MET A 114 -3.67 5.08 -16.97
C MET A 114 -4.22 3.66 -17.05
N LEU A 115 -5.50 3.46 -16.72
CA LEU A 115 -6.16 2.15 -16.83
C LEU A 115 -6.21 1.69 -18.29
N GLU A 116 -6.53 2.56 -19.25
CA GLU A 116 -6.48 2.25 -20.70
C GLU A 116 -5.06 1.86 -21.13
N LEU A 117 -4.04 2.45 -20.53
CA LEU A 117 -2.62 2.13 -20.75
C LEU A 117 -2.17 0.86 -19.99
N GLY A 118 -3.09 0.18 -19.28
CA GLY A 118 -2.86 -1.06 -18.58
C GLY A 118 -2.22 -0.92 -17.19
N VAL A 119 -2.33 0.26 -16.57
CA VAL A 119 -1.87 0.52 -15.21
C VAL A 119 -3.05 0.86 -14.31
N VAL A 120 -3.32 -0.02 -13.34
CA VAL A 120 -4.37 0.20 -12.33
C VAL A 120 -3.81 1.09 -11.22
N THR A 121 -4.42 2.23 -11.01
CA THR A 121 -4.09 3.15 -9.93
C THR A 121 -5.35 3.72 -9.27
N ARG A 122 -5.21 4.61 -8.31
CA ARG A 122 -6.34 5.18 -7.59
C ARG A 122 -6.28 6.70 -7.58
N ALA A 123 -7.41 7.34 -7.88
CA ALA A 123 -7.60 8.76 -7.62
C ALA A 123 -8.19 8.99 -6.22
N ILE A 124 -7.74 10.04 -5.54
CA ILE A 124 -8.35 10.58 -4.33
C ILE A 124 -8.97 11.91 -4.71
N GLY A 125 -10.29 11.92 -4.78
CA GLY A 125 -11.03 13.05 -5.35
C GLY A 125 -10.59 13.33 -6.79
N THR A 126 -10.63 14.59 -7.17
CA THR A 126 -10.14 15.09 -8.45
C THR A 126 -8.69 15.58 -8.40
N GLU A 127 -8.05 15.50 -7.23
CA GLU A 127 -6.82 16.24 -6.94
C GLU A 127 -5.56 15.38 -6.91
N THR A 128 -5.65 14.07 -6.60
CA THR A 128 -4.44 13.27 -6.38
C THR A 128 -4.55 11.89 -7.02
N VAL A 129 -3.55 11.50 -7.80
CA VAL A 129 -3.32 10.12 -8.24
C VAL A 129 -2.34 9.45 -7.28
N THR A 130 -2.69 8.24 -6.78
CA THR A 130 -1.87 7.53 -5.78
C THR A 130 -1.25 6.27 -6.35
N PHE A 131 -0.04 5.96 -5.89
CA PHE A 131 0.75 4.80 -6.26
C PHE A 131 1.06 3.98 -5.02
N CYS A 132 0.73 2.69 -5.04
CA CYS A 132 1.01 1.72 -3.99
C CYS A 132 1.30 0.37 -4.64
N PRO A 133 2.41 0.23 -5.38
CA PRO A 133 2.73 -1.00 -6.07
C PRO A 133 2.99 -2.15 -5.08
N PRO A 134 2.72 -3.40 -5.47
CA PRO A 134 3.08 -4.58 -4.68
C PRO A 134 4.60 -4.65 -4.44
N PHE A 135 5.02 -5.28 -3.34
CA PHE A 135 6.44 -5.44 -2.99
C PHE A 135 7.27 -6.19 -4.05
N VAL A 136 6.61 -7.01 -4.86
CA VAL A 136 7.22 -7.83 -5.92
C VAL A 136 7.24 -7.14 -7.29
N THR A 137 6.93 -5.84 -7.34
CA THR A 137 6.93 -5.07 -8.59
C THR A 137 8.35 -4.99 -9.15
N THR A 138 8.52 -5.37 -10.42
CA THR A 138 9.82 -5.34 -11.11
C THR A 138 10.15 -3.94 -11.63
N ASP A 139 11.44 -3.69 -11.92
CA ASP A 139 11.90 -2.43 -12.50
C ASP A 139 11.15 -2.06 -13.78
N ALA A 140 10.93 -3.02 -14.67
CA ALA A 140 10.19 -2.81 -15.91
C ALA A 140 8.71 -2.42 -15.66
N GLN A 141 8.12 -2.94 -14.59
CA GLN A 141 6.77 -2.55 -14.19
C GLN A 141 6.74 -1.15 -13.57
N VAL A 142 7.78 -0.77 -12.80
CA VAL A 142 7.93 0.60 -12.30
C VAL A 142 8.06 1.57 -13.46
N ASP A 143 8.91 1.28 -14.45
CA ASP A 143 9.06 2.13 -15.63
C ASP A 143 7.75 2.29 -16.38
N ARG A 144 7.00 1.19 -16.54
CA ARG A 144 5.65 1.24 -17.16
C ARG A 144 4.67 2.11 -16.37
N ILE A 145 4.74 2.14 -15.05
CA ILE A 145 3.89 3.04 -14.24
C ILE A 145 4.23 4.50 -14.53
N ILE A 146 5.52 4.83 -14.60
CA ILE A 146 6.01 6.19 -14.86
C ILE A 146 5.62 6.63 -16.27
N ASP A 147 5.86 5.78 -17.27
CA ASP A 147 5.51 6.06 -18.67
C ASP A 147 4.00 6.26 -18.85
N ALA A 148 3.19 5.40 -18.23
CA ALA A 148 1.74 5.52 -18.30
C ALA A 148 1.23 6.82 -17.66
N LEU A 149 1.83 7.27 -16.55
CA LEU A 149 1.49 8.56 -15.94
C LEU A 149 1.88 9.71 -16.88
N ALA A 150 3.10 9.70 -17.44
CA ALA A 150 3.56 10.72 -18.38
C ALA A 150 2.62 10.84 -19.59
N MET A 151 2.26 9.71 -20.19
CA MET A 151 1.32 9.66 -21.33
C MET A 151 -0.09 10.12 -20.95
N ALA A 152 -0.57 9.78 -19.76
CA ALA A 152 -1.90 10.18 -19.28
C ALA A 152 -1.99 11.69 -18.98
N LEU A 153 -0.87 12.33 -18.64
CA LEU A 153 -0.80 13.76 -18.35
C LEU A 153 -0.56 14.61 -19.61
N SER A 154 -0.13 14.00 -20.72
CA SER A 154 0.17 14.68 -22.00
C SER A 154 -1.04 14.73 -22.94
N ALA A 155 -2.15 14.09 -22.60
CA ALA A 155 -3.38 14.03 -23.39
C ALA A 155 -4.39 15.08 -22.92
#